data_8066875cd48bef35d157c727bb7132ad
#
_entry.id   8066875cd48bef35d157c727bb7132ad
#
_cell.length_a   1.000
_cell.length_b   1.000
_cell.length_c   1.000
_cell.angle_alpha   90.00
_cell.angle_beta   90.00
_cell.angle_gamma   90.00
#
_symmetry.space_group_name_H-M   'P 1'
#
loop_
_entity.id
_entity.type
_entity.pdbx_description
1 polymer ?
#
loop_
_entity_poly.entity_id
_entity_poly.type
_entity_poly.pdbx_seq_one_letter_code
_entity_poly.pdbx_strand_id
1 'polypeptide(L)'
;SFGTRYDDDGTYRGQTDRWMQACGHGSYRYADHTYEGHFDNDCENGFGVAVSTLKLRAGEWQNGKFKGERMQYTSERIYGIDISKYQHGKGRKKYPIHWGQLRITSLGHISNKRVSGVVNYPVSFVYIKSTEGTSIRNRFYASDYAQARKHGVRVGAYHFFSTRTSGALQARFFIKNTRFRSGDLSPVLDVEPTAAQIKKMGGVDAMFRNIRQWLKAVQGVTGVKPVLYLGQSFVNKYLDSAPDIKKNYNVWIARYGEFKPDVKLLYWQLSPDGRVSGIHGDVDINVFNGYRSQFNEFIQQNCIR
;
A
#
# COMPACT_ATOMS: atom_id res chain seq x y z
N SER A 1 16.47 -7.03 -21.80
CA SER A 1 15.14 -7.64 -21.94
C SER A 1 14.46 -7.82 -20.59
N PHE A 2 13.19 -8.20 -20.58
CA PHE A 2 12.42 -8.55 -19.39
C PHE A 2 11.92 -9.98 -19.57
N GLY A 3 12.10 -10.82 -18.55
CA GLY A 3 11.72 -12.22 -18.67
C GLY A 3 11.50 -12.93 -17.33
N THR A 4 11.08 -14.17 -17.42
CA THR A 4 10.95 -15.08 -16.28
C THR A 4 11.91 -16.24 -16.47
N ARG A 5 12.65 -16.57 -15.42
CA ARG A 5 13.60 -17.67 -15.39
C ARG A 5 13.30 -18.56 -14.19
N TYR A 6 13.31 -19.86 -14.41
CA TYR A 6 13.12 -20.87 -13.39
C TYR A 6 14.46 -21.52 -13.07
N ASP A 7 14.94 -21.32 -11.85
CA ASP A 7 16.21 -21.82 -11.36
C ASP A 7 15.99 -22.86 -10.26
N ASP A 8 17.04 -23.60 -9.91
CA ASP A 8 16.98 -24.56 -8.80
C ASP A 8 16.67 -23.90 -7.46
N ASP A 9 17.13 -22.65 -7.27
CA ASP A 9 16.93 -21.87 -6.04
C ASP A 9 15.59 -21.14 -5.99
N GLY A 10 14.89 -21.02 -7.12
CA GLY A 10 13.62 -20.32 -7.19
C GLY A 10 13.26 -19.75 -8.56
N THR A 11 12.43 -18.72 -8.58
CA THR A 11 11.94 -18.09 -9.80
C THR A 11 12.33 -16.60 -9.83
N TYR A 12 13.04 -16.23 -10.88
CA TYR A 12 13.37 -14.84 -11.19
C TYR A 12 12.36 -14.25 -12.18
N ARG A 13 11.96 -13.01 -11.97
CA ARG A 13 11.18 -12.23 -12.91
C ARG A 13 11.68 -10.79 -12.95
N GLY A 14 12.18 -10.35 -14.07
CA GLY A 14 12.71 -9.00 -14.19
C GLY A 14 13.57 -8.78 -15.41
N GLN A 15 14.39 -7.75 -15.34
CA GLN A 15 15.33 -7.40 -16.40
C GLN A 15 16.45 -8.41 -16.49
N THR A 16 16.83 -8.77 -17.72
CA THR A 16 17.93 -9.68 -18.01
C THR A 16 18.86 -9.07 -19.06
N ASP A 17 20.12 -9.43 -18.96
CA ASP A 17 21.11 -9.18 -19.99
C ASP A 17 20.98 -10.14 -21.18
N ARG A 18 21.94 -10.11 -22.12
CA ARG A 18 21.92 -10.99 -23.29
C ARG A 18 22.16 -12.47 -22.98
N TRP A 19 22.68 -12.79 -21.80
CA TRP A 19 22.89 -14.16 -21.34
C TRP A 19 21.82 -14.65 -20.38
N MET A 20 20.71 -13.92 -20.27
CA MET A 20 19.60 -14.20 -19.35
C MET A 20 19.96 -14.08 -17.87
N GLN A 21 21.05 -13.42 -17.53
CA GLN A 21 21.40 -13.10 -16.15
C GLN A 21 20.55 -11.95 -15.63
N ALA A 22 20.16 -12.01 -14.37
CA ALA A 22 19.43 -10.95 -13.73
C ALA A 22 20.28 -9.67 -13.65
N CYS A 23 19.74 -8.58 -14.18
CA CYS A 23 20.36 -7.26 -14.14
C CYS A 23 19.26 -6.18 -14.01
N GLY A 24 19.60 -5.03 -13.45
CA GLY A 24 18.60 -3.97 -13.25
C GLY A 24 17.51 -4.40 -12.27
N HIS A 25 16.25 -4.13 -12.60
CA HIS A 25 15.13 -4.39 -11.69
C HIS A 25 14.54 -5.78 -11.86
N GLY A 26 14.26 -6.42 -10.75
CA GLY A 26 13.60 -7.70 -10.77
C GLY A 26 13.13 -8.16 -9.40
N SER A 27 12.47 -9.30 -9.40
CA SER A 27 12.07 -10.01 -8.19
C SER A 27 12.54 -11.45 -8.27
N TYR A 28 12.93 -11.99 -7.14
CA TYR A 28 13.30 -13.39 -7.00
C TYR A 28 12.50 -14.02 -5.86
N ARG A 29 11.84 -15.12 -6.16
CA ARG A 29 11.14 -15.94 -5.15
C ARG A 29 12.00 -17.14 -4.84
N TYR A 30 12.63 -17.09 -3.67
CA TYR A 30 13.35 -18.23 -3.08
C TYR A 30 12.38 -19.11 -2.27
N ALA A 31 12.85 -20.25 -1.79
CA ALA A 31 12.03 -21.15 -0.98
C ALA A 31 11.56 -20.53 0.36
N ASP A 32 12.39 -19.71 1.00
CA ASP A 32 12.19 -19.15 2.33
C ASP A 32 11.97 -17.63 2.37
N HIS A 33 12.19 -16.94 1.25
CA HIS A 33 12.02 -15.49 1.16
C HIS A 33 11.77 -15.02 -0.27
N THR A 34 11.36 -13.79 -0.40
CA THR A 34 11.31 -13.07 -1.69
C THR A 34 12.23 -11.86 -1.62
N TYR A 35 12.85 -11.55 -2.76
CA TYR A 35 13.60 -10.31 -2.94
C TYR A 35 13.02 -9.53 -4.10
N GLU A 36 12.94 -8.22 -3.95
CA GLU A 36 12.57 -7.32 -5.02
C GLU A 36 13.48 -6.08 -4.99
N GLY A 37 14.13 -5.79 -6.11
CA GLY A 37 15.05 -4.69 -6.19
C GLY A 37 16.04 -4.81 -7.34
N HIS A 38 17.21 -4.21 -7.15
CA HIS A 38 18.27 -4.22 -8.14
C HIS A 38 19.09 -5.52 -8.13
N PHE A 39 19.45 -5.94 -9.31
CA PHE A 39 20.34 -7.07 -9.59
C PHE A 39 21.52 -6.63 -10.47
N ASP A 40 22.65 -7.26 -10.28
CA ASP A 40 23.80 -7.21 -11.16
C ASP A 40 24.50 -8.55 -11.16
N ASN A 41 24.78 -9.09 -12.35
CA ASN A 41 25.41 -10.40 -12.54
C ASN A 41 24.74 -11.52 -11.71
N ASP A 42 23.42 -11.64 -11.82
CA ASP A 42 22.60 -12.62 -11.08
C ASP A 42 22.57 -12.47 -9.57
N CYS A 43 23.16 -11.43 -9.00
CA CYS A 43 23.16 -11.18 -7.56
C CYS A 43 22.34 -9.95 -7.22
N GLU A 44 21.72 -9.96 -6.05
CA GLU A 44 21.10 -8.77 -5.46
C GLU A 44 22.21 -7.72 -5.25
N ASN A 45 22.01 -6.54 -5.85
CA ASN A 45 23.00 -5.47 -5.83
C ASN A 45 22.32 -4.10 -5.98
N GLY A 46 22.55 -3.19 -5.04
CA GLY A 46 21.84 -1.91 -4.94
C GLY A 46 20.67 -1.96 -3.96
N PHE A 47 19.72 -1.07 -4.13
CA PHE A 47 18.53 -1.05 -3.25
C PHE A 47 17.60 -2.22 -3.54
N GLY A 48 17.17 -2.89 -2.46
CA GLY A 48 16.20 -3.97 -2.56
C GLY A 48 15.55 -4.28 -1.23
N VAL A 49 14.48 -5.07 -1.32
CA VAL A 49 13.67 -5.50 -0.17
C VAL A 49 13.57 -7.02 -0.17
N ALA A 50 14.11 -7.64 0.86
CA ALA A 50 13.93 -9.06 1.09
C ALA A 50 12.90 -9.29 2.20
N VAL A 51 11.98 -10.20 1.95
CA VAL A 51 10.85 -10.50 2.81
C VAL A 51 10.82 -12.00 3.12
N SER A 52 10.92 -12.34 4.40
CA SER A 52 10.78 -13.72 4.90
C SER A 52 9.76 -13.76 6.03
N THR A 53 9.45 -14.96 6.54
CA THR A 53 8.53 -15.12 7.68
C THR A 53 9.01 -14.44 8.97
N LEU A 54 10.29 -14.13 9.06
CA LEU A 54 10.93 -13.59 10.27
C LEU A 54 11.44 -12.16 10.11
N LYS A 55 11.73 -11.72 8.89
CA LYS A 55 12.43 -10.46 8.65
C LYS A 55 11.98 -9.76 7.39
N LEU A 56 11.94 -8.44 7.49
CA LEU A 56 11.96 -7.51 6.36
C LEU A 56 13.34 -6.84 6.34
N ARG A 57 14.06 -6.96 5.23
CA ARG A 57 15.34 -6.29 5.02
C ARG A 57 15.22 -5.37 3.82
N ALA A 58 15.00 -4.08 4.10
CA ALA A 58 14.97 -3.03 3.09
C ALA A 58 16.23 -2.20 3.19
N GLY A 59 16.99 -2.11 2.13
CA GLY A 59 18.22 -1.32 2.13
C GLY A 59 19.19 -1.69 1.01
N GLU A 60 20.47 -1.52 1.28
CA GLU A 60 21.53 -1.76 0.32
C GLU A 60 22.02 -3.21 0.33
N TRP A 61 22.21 -3.74 -0.86
CA TRP A 61 22.70 -5.07 -1.12
C TRP A 61 23.97 -4.99 -1.98
N GLN A 62 24.89 -5.90 -1.77
CA GLN A 62 26.08 -6.04 -2.58
C GLN A 62 26.46 -7.51 -2.73
N ASN A 63 26.51 -7.97 -3.96
CA ASN A 63 26.84 -9.37 -4.30
C ASN A 63 26.04 -10.39 -3.49
N GLY A 64 24.71 -10.20 -3.43
CA GLY A 64 23.78 -11.06 -2.70
C GLY A 64 23.76 -10.90 -1.18
N LYS A 65 24.53 -9.97 -0.63
CA LYS A 65 24.60 -9.73 0.82
C LYS A 65 23.95 -8.41 1.21
N PHE A 66 23.11 -8.45 2.23
CA PHE A 66 22.53 -7.26 2.82
C PHE A 66 23.58 -6.46 3.58
N LYS A 67 23.72 -5.17 3.23
CA LYS A 67 24.71 -4.25 3.82
C LYS A 67 24.15 -3.33 4.88
N GLY A 68 22.87 -3.36 5.09
CA GLY A 68 22.19 -2.58 6.12
C GLY A 68 21.08 -1.71 5.59
N GLU A 69 20.26 -1.24 6.51
CA GLU A 69 19.17 -0.32 6.20
C GLU A 69 19.75 1.03 5.77
N ARG A 70 19.69 1.30 4.48
CA ARG A 70 19.83 2.65 3.96
C ARG A 70 18.48 3.08 3.41
N MET A 71 17.88 4.04 4.06
CA MET A 71 16.56 4.55 3.73
C MET A 71 16.61 5.52 2.55
N GLN A 72 17.45 5.23 1.55
CA GLN A 72 17.46 5.96 0.29
C GLN A 72 16.55 5.27 -0.69
N TYR A 73 15.30 5.67 -0.70
CA TYR A 73 14.37 5.26 -1.73
C TYR A 73 14.67 6.03 -3.01
N THR A 74 14.90 5.31 -4.08
CA THR A 74 15.30 5.88 -5.37
C THR A 74 14.09 6.39 -6.16
N SER A 75 14.36 7.22 -7.19
CA SER A 75 13.34 7.72 -8.10
C SER A 75 12.64 6.64 -8.94
N GLU A 76 13.19 5.44 -8.98
CA GLU A 76 12.66 4.31 -9.75
C GLU A 76 11.48 3.63 -9.07
N ARG A 77 11.34 3.82 -7.76
CA ARG A 77 10.22 3.27 -7.00
C ARG A 77 8.93 4.02 -7.30
N ILE A 78 7.81 3.37 -7.06
CA ILE A 78 6.48 3.92 -7.27
C ILE A 78 5.93 4.43 -5.96
N TYR A 79 5.78 5.74 -5.86
CA TYR A 79 5.29 6.38 -4.65
C TYR A 79 3.85 6.85 -4.83
N GLY A 80 3.13 6.79 -3.73
CA GLY A 80 1.78 7.32 -3.63
C GLY A 80 1.54 7.96 -2.27
N ILE A 81 0.39 8.56 -2.15
CA ILE A 81 -0.05 9.22 -0.93
C ILE A 81 -1.42 8.72 -0.52
N ASP A 82 -1.73 8.85 0.75
CA ASP A 82 -3.11 8.76 1.20
C ASP A 82 -3.51 10.04 1.92
N ILE A 83 -4.73 10.47 1.65
CA ILE A 83 -5.27 11.74 2.12
C ILE A 83 -6.68 11.57 2.68
N SER A 84 -7.05 12.53 3.52
CA SER A 84 -8.37 12.65 4.12
C SER A 84 -8.74 14.14 4.24
N LYS A 85 -9.76 14.44 5.04
CA LYS A 85 -10.12 15.83 5.36
C LYS A 85 -8.98 16.64 6.01
N TYR A 86 -8.04 15.94 6.65
CA TYR A 86 -6.96 16.60 7.40
C TYR A 86 -5.97 17.37 6.52
N GLN A 87 -5.85 16.99 5.24
CA GLN A 87 -5.04 17.73 4.29
C GLN A 87 -5.69 19.04 3.83
N HIS A 88 -6.99 19.19 4.05
CA HIS A 88 -7.77 20.41 3.70
C HIS A 88 -7.90 21.42 4.81
N GLY A 89 -7.54 21.07 6.04
CA GLY A 89 -7.62 22.04 7.12
C GLY A 89 -7.37 21.47 8.50
N LYS A 90 -7.06 22.39 9.40
CA LYS A 90 -6.90 22.13 10.83
C LYS A 90 -7.63 23.22 11.61
N GLY A 91 -8.65 22.82 12.36
CA GLY A 91 -9.49 23.79 13.08
C GLY A 91 -10.23 24.72 12.11
N ARG A 92 -10.04 26.02 12.26
CA ARG A 92 -10.66 27.05 11.38
C ARG A 92 -9.85 27.34 10.11
N LYS A 93 -8.61 26.90 10.05
CA LYS A 93 -7.73 27.14 8.89
C LYS A 93 -8.03 26.11 7.79
N LYS A 94 -8.23 26.63 6.57
CA LYS A 94 -8.49 25.83 5.36
C LYS A 94 -7.30 25.91 4.42
N TYR A 95 -6.93 24.78 3.83
CA TYR A 95 -5.82 24.66 2.92
C TYR A 95 -6.28 23.91 1.67
N PRO A 96 -6.39 24.57 0.52
CA PRO A 96 -6.73 23.87 -0.71
C PRO A 96 -5.57 23.00 -1.16
N ILE A 97 -5.89 21.88 -1.81
CA ILE A 97 -4.90 21.04 -2.49
C ILE A 97 -4.71 21.55 -3.91
N HIS A 98 -3.46 21.83 -4.29
CA HIS A 98 -3.09 22.26 -5.62
C HIS A 98 -2.63 21.06 -6.45
N TRP A 99 -3.59 20.35 -7.02
CA TRP A 99 -3.39 19.08 -7.72
C TRP A 99 -2.42 19.16 -8.91
N GLY A 100 -2.31 20.28 -9.56
CA GLY A 100 -1.35 20.50 -10.65
C GLY A 100 0.11 20.59 -10.19
N GLN A 101 0.36 20.72 -8.90
CA GLN A 101 1.70 20.92 -8.33
C GLN A 101 2.23 19.71 -7.54
N LEU A 102 1.51 18.60 -7.53
CA LEU A 102 1.84 17.48 -6.65
C LEU A 102 3.22 16.88 -6.97
N ARG A 103 4.13 17.00 -6.03
CA ARG A 103 5.44 16.35 -6.03
C ARG A 103 5.79 15.99 -4.60
N ILE A 104 6.30 14.79 -4.37
CA ILE A 104 6.81 14.40 -3.06
C ILE A 104 8.18 15.04 -2.87
N THR A 105 8.32 15.88 -1.86
CA THR A 105 9.56 16.63 -1.58
C THR A 105 10.29 16.11 -0.36
N SER A 106 9.62 15.34 0.52
CA SER A 106 10.23 14.65 1.65
C SER A 106 9.48 13.35 1.92
N LEU A 107 10.23 12.28 2.12
CA LEU A 107 9.65 10.98 2.46
C LEU A 107 9.30 10.83 3.96
N GLY A 108 9.70 11.80 4.78
CA GLY A 108 9.39 11.81 6.22
C GLY A 108 10.29 10.90 7.06
N HIS A 109 9.73 10.35 8.15
CA HIS A 109 10.45 9.48 9.08
C HIS A 109 9.90 8.07 9.07
N ILE A 110 10.78 7.07 9.08
CA ILE A 110 10.42 5.67 9.27
C ILE A 110 10.95 5.21 10.62
N SER A 111 10.07 4.69 11.48
CA SER A 111 10.45 4.11 12.78
C SER A 111 11.49 4.94 13.55
N ASN A 112 11.26 6.22 13.74
CA ASN A 112 12.17 7.17 14.38
C ASN A 112 13.47 7.47 13.60
N LYS A 113 13.66 6.90 12.42
CA LYS A 113 14.77 7.24 11.51
C LYS A 113 14.27 8.16 10.40
N ARG A 114 15.02 9.20 10.12
CA ARG A 114 14.70 10.07 8.98
C ARG A 114 14.97 9.32 7.68
N VAL A 115 13.96 9.21 6.86
CA VAL A 115 14.14 8.77 5.47
C VAL A 115 14.87 9.87 4.72
N SER A 116 15.96 9.53 4.05
CA SER A 116 16.92 10.50 3.56
C SER A 116 16.31 11.65 2.75
N GLY A 117 16.68 12.85 3.14
CA GLY A 117 16.84 14.02 2.29
C GLY A 117 15.61 14.60 1.62
N VAL A 118 15.88 15.71 0.95
CA VAL A 118 14.98 16.34 0.00
C VAL A 118 14.94 15.49 -1.27
N VAL A 119 13.75 15.09 -1.68
CA VAL A 119 13.50 14.34 -2.92
C VAL A 119 12.61 15.16 -3.85
N ASN A 120 12.41 14.69 -5.06
CA ASN A 120 11.47 15.28 -6.01
C ASN A 120 10.84 14.16 -6.85
N TYR A 121 9.84 13.50 -6.28
CA TYR A 121 9.21 12.35 -6.91
C TYR A 121 7.77 12.65 -7.32
N PRO A 122 7.30 12.06 -8.44
CA PRO A 122 5.90 12.16 -8.80
C PRO A 122 5.02 11.39 -7.82
N VAL A 123 3.80 11.86 -7.66
CA VAL A 123 2.73 11.12 -6.99
C VAL A 123 2.08 10.21 -8.03
N SER A 124 2.38 8.92 -8.01
CA SER A 124 1.90 7.96 -9.00
C SER A 124 0.49 7.45 -8.69
N PHE A 125 0.09 7.46 -7.41
CA PHE A 125 -1.24 7.06 -6.98
C PHE A 125 -1.65 7.79 -5.71
N VAL A 126 -2.96 7.87 -5.51
CA VAL A 126 -3.55 8.47 -4.31
C VAL A 126 -4.72 7.62 -3.83
N TYR A 127 -4.76 7.36 -2.54
CA TYR A 127 -5.94 6.85 -1.86
C TYR A 127 -6.60 7.95 -1.06
N ILE A 128 -7.91 8.08 -1.21
CA ILE A 128 -8.70 9.12 -0.56
C ILE A 128 -9.72 8.48 0.36
N LYS A 129 -9.76 8.90 1.62
CA LYS A 129 -10.81 8.47 2.53
C LYS A 129 -12.17 8.87 1.97
N SER A 130 -13.08 7.91 1.85
CA SER A 130 -14.46 8.15 1.47
C SER A 130 -15.36 8.16 2.70
N THR A 131 -15.36 7.07 3.45
CA THR A 131 -16.30 6.84 4.55
C THR A 131 -15.65 6.18 5.76
N GLU A 132 -16.36 6.26 6.89
CA GLU A 132 -16.03 5.55 8.12
C GLU A 132 -17.32 5.04 8.75
N GLY A 133 -17.36 3.77 9.15
CA GLY A 133 -18.55 3.19 9.75
C GLY A 133 -19.78 3.32 8.84
N THR A 134 -20.89 3.75 9.40
CA THR A 134 -22.17 3.93 8.67
C THR A 134 -22.65 5.37 8.65
N SER A 135 -21.89 6.33 9.18
CA SER A 135 -22.34 7.71 9.36
C SER A 135 -21.35 8.81 9.00
N ILE A 136 -20.06 8.49 8.91
CA ILE A 136 -19.01 9.50 8.66
C ILE A 136 -18.62 9.48 7.19
N ARG A 137 -18.69 10.64 6.54
CA ARG A 137 -18.25 10.85 5.16
C ARG A 137 -17.15 11.91 5.13
N ASN A 138 -16.14 11.70 4.28
CA ASN A 138 -15.20 12.76 3.94
C ASN A 138 -15.86 13.71 2.93
N ARG A 139 -16.20 14.91 3.37
CA ARG A 139 -16.85 15.93 2.51
C ARG A 139 -16.00 16.36 1.31
N PHE A 140 -14.68 16.14 1.36
CA PHE A 140 -13.77 16.49 0.27
C PHE A 140 -13.54 15.34 -0.73
N TYR A 141 -14.08 14.15 -0.45
CA TYR A 141 -13.83 12.98 -1.29
C TYR A 141 -14.20 13.22 -2.76
N ALA A 142 -15.40 13.69 -3.03
CA ALA A 142 -15.88 13.86 -4.41
C ALA A 142 -15.02 14.85 -5.22
N SER A 143 -14.62 15.96 -4.58
CA SER A 143 -13.76 16.96 -5.21
C SER A 143 -12.35 16.43 -5.42
N ASP A 144 -11.75 15.82 -4.43
CA ASP A 144 -10.40 15.25 -4.53
C ASP A 144 -10.34 14.12 -5.56
N TYR A 145 -11.36 13.26 -5.58
CA TYR A 145 -11.50 12.21 -6.59
C TYR A 145 -11.52 12.78 -8.02
N ALA A 146 -12.36 13.79 -8.26
CA ALA A 146 -12.46 14.42 -9.56
C ALA A 146 -11.13 15.08 -9.97
N GLN A 147 -10.47 15.77 -9.05
CA GLN A 147 -9.19 16.43 -9.30
C GLN A 147 -8.06 15.45 -9.57
N ALA A 148 -8.00 14.35 -8.84
CA ALA A 148 -7.02 13.30 -9.08
C ALA A 148 -7.15 12.75 -10.51
N ARG A 149 -8.35 12.42 -10.94
CA ARG A 149 -8.60 11.94 -12.29
C ARG A 149 -8.27 12.99 -13.35
N LYS A 150 -8.67 14.23 -13.14
CA LYS A 150 -8.37 15.34 -14.06
C LYS A 150 -6.87 15.52 -14.29
N HIS A 151 -6.05 15.31 -13.27
CA HIS A 151 -4.61 15.48 -13.33
C HIS A 151 -3.85 14.17 -13.63
N GLY A 152 -4.56 13.09 -13.98
CA GLY A 152 -3.96 11.83 -14.39
C GLY A 152 -3.31 11.04 -13.26
N VAL A 153 -3.66 11.32 -12.01
CA VAL A 153 -3.20 10.54 -10.84
C VAL A 153 -4.12 9.33 -10.66
N ARG A 154 -3.54 8.15 -10.59
CA ARG A 154 -4.32 6.94 -10.27
C ARG A 154 -4.94 7.09 -8.88
N VAL A 155 -6.25 6.87 -8.80
CA VAL A 155 -7.02 7.12 -7.58
C VAL A 155 -7.76 5.87 -7.11
N GLY A 156 -7.77 5.68 -5.81
CA GLY A 156 -8.59 4.70 -5.11
C GLY A 156 -9.24 5.32 -3.87
N ALA A 157 -10.23 4.65 -3.34
CA ALA A 157 -10.94 5.07 -2.14
C ALA A 157 -10.71 4.08 -1.00
N TYR A 158 -10.70 4.58 0.23
CA TYR A 158 -10.67 3.72 1.40
C TYR A 158 -11.81 4.03 2.38
N HIS A 159 -12.21 2.98 3.07
CA HIS A 159 -13.20 3.00 4.15
C HIS A 159 -12.52 2.66 5.46
N PHE A 160 -12.77 3.44 6.49
CA PHE A 160 -12.32 3.15 7.85
C PHE A 160 -13.34 2.23 8.55
N PHE A 161 -12.91 1.02 8.87
CA PHE A 161 -13.74 0.00 9.50
C PHE A 161 -14.10 0.37 10.94
N SER A 162 -15.39 0.30 11.26
CA SER A 162 -15.91 0.48 12.62
C SER A 162 -16.24 -0.86 13.25
N THR A 163 -15.92 -1.02 14.51
CA THR A 163 -16.31 -2.20 15.30
C THR A 163 -17.73 -2.10 15.88
N ARG A 164 -18.43 -0.99 15.61
CA ARG A 164 -19.75 -0.71 16.20
C ARG A 164 -20.93 -1.13 15.33
N THR A 165 -20.69 -1.39 14.06
CA THR A 165 -21.74 -1.71 13.09
C THR A 165 -21.33 -2.92 12.25
N SER A 166 -22.33 -3.55 11.59
CA SER A 166 -22.06 -4.70 10.75
C SER A 166 -21.21 -4.34 9.52
N GLY A 167 -20.39 -5.29 9.06
CA GLY A 167 -19.63 -5.13 7.84
C GLY A 167 -20.50 -4.91 6.61
N ALA A 168 -21.65 -5.56 6.54
CA ALA A 168 -22.60 -5.41 5.45
C ALA A 168 -23.17 -3.99 5.35
N LEU A 169 -23.56 -3.38 6.48
CA LEU A 169 -24.05 -2.01 6.52
C LEU A 169 -22.94 -1.00 6.17
N GLN A 170 -21.75 -1.22 6.66
CA GLN A 170 -20.60 -0.38 6.32
C GLN A 170 -20.26 -0.45 4.83
N ALA A 171 -20.30 -1.63 4.24
CA ALA A 171 -20.09 -1.81 2.80
C ALA A 171 -21.14 -1.05 1.99
N ARG A 172 -22.40 -1.16 2.37
CA ARG A 172 -23.49 -0.41 1.72
C ARG A 172 -23.27 1.10 1.79
N PHE A 173 -22.87 1.60 2.95
CA PHE A 173 -22.59 3.03 3.15
C PHE A 173 -21.38 3.48 2.32
N PHE A 174 -20.31 2.70 2.26
CA PHE A 174 -19.16 2.97 1.42
C PHE A 174 -19.52 2.99 -0.06
N ILE A 175 -20.22 1.98 -0.53
CA ILE A 175 -20.63 1.86 -1.95
C ILE A 175 -21.52 3.05 -2.35
N LYS A 176 -22.46 3.43 -1.51
CA LYS A 176 -23.36 4.54 -1.78
C LYS A 176 -22.63 5.89 -1.91
N ASN A 177 -21.56 6.09 -1.18
CA ASN A 177 -20.85 7.38 -1.07
C ASN A 177 -19.53 7.41 -1.86
N THR A 178 -19.21 6.36 -2.60
CA THR A 178 -17.93 6.23 -3.31
C THR A 178 -18.17 6.09 -4.81
N ARG A 179 -17.25 6.60 -5.59
CA ARG A 179 -17.28 6.50 -7.06
C ARG A 179 -16.31 5.42 -7.49
N PHE A 180 -16.76 4.59 -8.43
CA PHE A 180 -15.98 3.51 -9.01
C PHE A 180 -16.02 3.63 -10.53
N ARG A 181 -14.93 4.08 -11.12
CA ARG A 181 -14.78 4.22 -12.56
C ARG A 181 -13.69 3.31 -13.08
N SER A 182 -13.81 2.95 -14.34
CA SER A 182 -12.79 2.17 -15.04
C SER A 182 -11.41 2.79 -14.89
N GLY A 183 -10.43 1.97 -14.50
CA GLY A 183 -9.05 2.39 -14.27
C GLY A 183 -8.75 2.84 -12.83
N ASP A 184 -9.75 2.98 -11.98
CA ASP A 184 -9.52 3.28 -10.57
C ASP A 184 -8.86 2.10 -9.86
N LEU A 185 -8.08 2.42 -8.83
CA LEU A 185 -7.44 1.42 -7.98
C LEU A 185 -8.46 0.64 -7.16
N SER A 186 -8.11 -0.58 -6.80
CA SER A 186 -8.92 -1.42 -5.90
C SER A 186 -9.26 -0.67 -4.62
N PRO A 187 -10.52 -0.74 -4.15
CA PRO A 187 -10.91 -0.14 -2.87
C PRO A 187 -10.13 -0.74 -1.71
N VAL A 188 -9.96 0.04 -0.66
CA VAL A 188 -9.23 -0.36 0.54
C VAL A 188 -10.13 -0.35 1.77
N LEU A 189 -10.03 -1.39 2.58
CA LEU A 189 -10.58 -1.43 3.93
C LEU A 189 -9.46 -1.19 4.94
N ASP A 190 -9.56 -0.10 5.66
CA ASP A 190 -8.64 0.28 6.73
C ASP A 190 -9.13 -0.29 8.06
N VAL A 191 -8.39 -1.24 8.63
CA VAL A 191 -8.76 -1.99 9.83
C VAL A 191 -7.76 -1.72 10.96
N GLU A 192 -8.15 -0.88 11.90
CA GLU A 192 -7.29 -0.44 13.01
C GLU A 192 -7.98 -0.54 14.40
N PRO A 193 -8.65 -1.66 14.74
CA PRO A 193 -9.37 -1.76 16.01
C PRO A 193 -8.40 -1.94 17.18
N THR A 194 -8.80 -1.44 18.35
CA THR A 194 -8.15 -1.77 19.61
C THR A 194 -8.60 -3.15 20.10
N ALA A 195 -7.81 -3.77 20.98
CA ALA A 195 -8.17 -5.04 21.59
C ALA A 195 -9.51 -4.96 22.35
N ALA A 196 -9.77 -3.83 23.03
CA ALA A 196 -11.04 -3.60 23.74
C ALA A 196 -12.24 -3.52 22.78
N GLN A 197 -12.05 -2.86 21.63
CA GLN A 197 -13.08 -2.78 20.59
C GLN A 197 -13.40 -4.14 19.99
N ILE A 198 -12.39 -4.96 19.74
CA ILE A 198 -12.57 -6.33 19.24
C ILE A 198 -13.36 -7.17 20.24
N LYS A 199 -13.00 -7.10 21.51
CA LYS A 199 -13.72 -7.80 22.58
C LYS A 199 -15.18 -7.37 22.65
N LYS A 200 -15.43 -6.07 22.60
CA LYS A 200 -16.79 -5.49 22.69
C LYS A 200 -17.68 -5.89 21.52
N MET A 201 -17.13 -6.07 20.31
CA MET A 201 -17.92 -6.49 19.14
C MET A 201 -18.21 -7.99 19.10
N GLY A 202 -17.65 -8.76 20.02
CA GLY A 202 -17.87 -10.22 20.10
C GLY A 202 -16.64 -11.09 19.85
N GLY A 203 -15.45 -10.48 19.75
CA GLY A 203 -14.17 -11.18 19.61
C GLY A 203 -13.65 -11.23 18.19
N VAL A 204 -12.53 -11.94 18.02
CA VAL A 204 -11.78 -12.01 16.76
C VAL A 204 -12.60 -12.61 15.62
N ASP A 205 -13.35 -13.69 15.88
CA ASP A 205 -14.17 -14.33 14.85
C ASP A 205 -15.30 -13.43 14.37
N ALA A 206 -15.94 -12.69 15.28
CA ALA A 206 -16.97 -11.71 14.94
C ALA A 206 -16.38 -10.57 14.09
N MET A 207 -15.20 -10.10 14.43
CA MET A 207 -14.49 -9.08 13.65
C MET A 207 -14.23 -9.56 12.21
N PHE A 208 -13.64 -10.72 12.02
CA PHE A 208 -13.37 -11.26 10.69
C PHE A 208 -14.63 -11.60 9.89
N ARG A 209 -15.70 -12.00 10.56
CA ARG A 209 -17.00 -12.18 9.89
C ARG A 209 -17.48 -10.87 9.27
N ASN A 210 -17.38 -9.78 9.99
CA ASN A 210 -17.75 -8.44 9.50
C ASN A 210 -16.80 -7.94 8.41
N ILE A 211 -15.51 -8.18 8.54
CA ILE A 211 -14.52 -7.86 7.50
C ILE A 211 -14.85 -8.62 6.20
N ARG A 212 -15.15 -9.92 6.30
CA ARG A 212 -15.53 -10.73 5.11
C ARG A 212 -16.80 -10.22 4.45
N GLN A 213 -17.79 -9.80 5.21
CA GLN A 213 -19.02 -9.23 4.67
C GLN A 213 -18.72 -7.98 3.83
N TRP A 214 -17.89 -7.09 4.36
CA TRP A 214 -17.48 -5.89 3.66
C TRP A 214 -16.71 -6.21 2.37
N LEU A 215 -15.72 -7.07 2.47
CA LEU A 215 -14.87 -7.47 1.33
C LEU A 215 -15.69 -8.08 0.18
N LYS A 216 -16.60 -8.99 0.50
CA LYS A 216 -17.47 -9.64 -0.49
C LYS A 216 -18.44 -8.65 -1.14
N ALA A 217 -19.06 -7.78 -0.36
CA ALA A 217 -20.02 -6.81 -0.89
C ALA A 217 -19.35 -5.82 -1.84
N VAL A 218 -18.18 -5.30 -1.47
CA VAL A 218 -17.44 -4.33 -2.29
C VAL A 218 -16.85 -5.01 -3.53
N GLN A 219 -16.33 -6.22 -3.41
CA GLN A 219 -15.89 -7.00 -4.56
C GLN A 219 -17.02 -7.27 -5.55
N GLY A 220 -18.22 -7.56 -5.04
CA GLY A 220 -19.40 -7.81 -5.87
C GLY A 220 -19.79 -6.61 -6.74
N VAL A 221 -19.57 -5.39 -6.25
CA VAL A 221 -19.88 -4.15 -6.99
C VAL A 221 -18.75 -3.73 -7.92
N THR A 222 -17.51 -3.84 -7.48
CA THR A 222 -16.34 -3.35 -8.22
C THR A 222 -15.73 -4.37 -9.18
N GLY A 223 -16.01 -5.65 -8.97
CA GLY A 223 -15.41 -6.74 -9.74
C GLY A 223 -13.96 -7.06 -9.39
N VAL A 224 -13.39 -6.37 -8.40
CA VAL A 224 -12.00 -6.58 -7.96
C VAL A 224 -11.93 -6.80 -6.46
N LYS A 225 -10.95 -7.59 -6.02
CA LYS A 225 -10.72 -7.80 -4.59
C LYS A 225 -10.23 -6.51 -3.95
N PRO A 226 -10.85 -6.06 -2.87
CA PRO A 226 -10.32 -4.96 -2.08
C PRO A 226 -8.96 -5.28 -1.47
N VAL A 227 -8.24 -4.24 -1.11
CA VAL A 227 -6.96 -4.30 -0.38
C VAL A 227 -7.23 -4.04 1.10
N LEU A 228 -6.52 -4.73 1.97
CA LEU A 228 -6.59 -4.52 3.42
C LEU A 228 -5.42 -3.66 3.89
N TYR A 229 -5.73 -2.50 4.47
CA TYR A 229 -4.75 -1.71 5.21
C TYR A 229 -4.73 -2.18 6.66
N LEU A 230 -3.59 -2.70 7.09
CA LEU A 230 -3.41 -3.31 8.40
C LEU A 230 -2.14 -2.81 9.06
N GLY A 231 -2.20 -2.60 10.37
CA GLY A 231 -1.00 -2.41 11.17
C GLY A 231 -0.26 -3.74 11.36
N GLN A 232 1.03 -3.65 11.57
CA GLN A 232 1.87 -4.81 11.80
C GLN A 232 1.44 -5.62 13.02
N SER A 233 1.09 -4.94 14.12
CA SER A 233 0.59 -5.59 15.32
C SER A 233 -0.69 -6.40 15.06
N PHE A 234 -1.58 -5.88 14.22
CA PHE A 234 -2.80 -6.59 13.80
C PHE A 234 -2.46 -7.87 13.02
N VAL A 235 -1.55 -7.78 12.06
CA VAL A 235 -1.10 -8.94 11.28
C VAL A 235 -0.53 -10.01 12.20
N ASN A 236 0.35 -9.63 13.11
CA ASN A 236 1.01 -10.57 14.02
C ASN A 236 0.04 -11.23 15.01
N LYS A 237 -0.93 -10.47 15.51
CA LYS A 237 -1.85 -10.96 16.54
C LYS A 237 -3.06 -11.71 15.99
N TYR A 238 -3.60 -11.30 14.85
CA TYR A 238 -4.94 -11.71 14.43
C TYR A 238 -5.01 -12.36 13.06
N LEU A 239 -4.16 -12.00 12.11
CA LEU A 239 -4.37 -12.39 10.71
C LEU A 239 -4.28 -13.91 10.49
N ASP A 240 -3.47 -14.62 11.27
CA ASP A 240 -3.39 -16.09 11.23
C ASP A 240 -4.70 -16.78 11.60
N SER A 241 -5.59 -16.09 12.32
CA SER A 241 -6.94 -16.59 12.64
C SER A 241 -7.90 -16.56 11.44
N ALA A 242 -7.52 -15.90 10.34
CA ALA A 242 -8.31 -15.81 9.12
C ALA A 242 -7.44 -16.18 7.90
N PRO A 243 -7.08 -17.47 7.77
CA PRO A 243 -6.18 -17.93 6.71
C PRO A 243 -6.71 -17.71 5.30
N ASP A 244 -8.03 -17.71 5.11
CA ASP A 244 -8.69 -17.37 3.86
C ASP A 244 -8.41 -15.92 3.43
N ILE A 245 -8.47 -14.98 4.37
CA ILE A 245 -8.17 -13.57 4.12
C ILE A 245 -6.68 -13.38 3.85
N LYS A 246 -5.84 -13.92 4.71
CA LYS A 246 -4.38 -13.84 4.58
C LYS A 246 -3.88 -14.35 3.23
N LYS A 247 -4.45 -15.46 2.75
CA LYS A 247 -4.07 -16.10 1.49
C LYS A 247 -4.56 -15.34 0.26
N ASN A 248 -5.73 -14.71 0.32
CA ASN A 248 -6.43 -14.24 -0.87
C ASN A 248 -6.44 -12.72 -1.07
N TYR A 249 -6.10 -11.93 -0.05
CA TYR A 249 -6.18 -10.47 -0.14
C TYR A 249 -4.82 -9.82 -0.05
N ASN A 250 -4.58 -8.83 -0.91
CA ASN A 250 -3.41 -7.98 -0.84
C ASN A 250 -3.45 -7.10 0.41
N VAL A 251 -2.31 -6.86 1.00
CA VAL A 251 -2.16 -6.09 2.24
C VAL A 251 -1.33 -4.83 1.99
N TRP A 252 -1.81 -3.74 2.53
CA TRP A 252 -1.11 -2.48 2.66
C TRP A 252 -0.69 -2.34 4.12
N ILE A 253 0.60 -2.46 4.39
CA ILE A 253 1.16 -2.41 5.75
C ILE A 253 1.43 -0.98 6.18
N ALA A 254 0.96 -0.63 7.37
CA ALA A 254 1.32 0.60 8.05
C ALA A 254 2.64 0.44 8.81
N ARG A 255 3.65 1.14 8.36
CA ARG A 255 4.98 1.28 8.98
C ARG A 255 5.89 0.05 8.92
N TYR A 256 7.18 0.31 8.97
CA TYR A 256 8.21 -0.70 9.23
C TYR A 256 8.37 -0.87 10.74
N GLY A 257 8.52 -2.09 11.18
CA GLY A 257 8.76 -2.42 12.56
C GLY A 257 9.12 -3.89 12.69
N GLU A 258 8.66 -4.59 13.73
CA GLU A 258 8.78 -6.03 13.89
C GLU A 258 7.89 -6.76 12.88
N PHE A 259 8.25 -6.71 11.63
CA PHE A 259 7.43 -7.20 10.55
C PHE A 259 7.50 -8.72 10.43
N LYS A 260 6.33 -9.34 10.43
CA LYS A 260 6.16 -10.74 10.08
C LYS A 260 5.54 -10.79 8.68
N PRO A 261 6.36 -10.85 7.63
CA PRO A 261 5.94 -10.51 6.27
C PRO A 261 5.21 -11.64 5.54
N ASP A 262 4.59 -12.55 6.25
CA ASP A 262 3.81 -13.62 5.67
C ASP A 262 2.42 -13.11 5.23
N VAL A 263 2.44 -12.13 4.34
CA VAL A 263 1.25 -11.53 3.74
C VAL A 263 1.48 -11.28 2.25
N LYS A 264 0.41 -11.09 1.50
CA LYS A 264 0.49 -10.60 0.12
C LYS A 264 0.72 -9.08 0.14
N LEU A 265 1.98 -8.69 0.31
CA LEU A 265 2.36 -7.29 0.46
C LEU A 265 2.23 -6.54 -0.86
N LEU A 266 1.34 -5.55 -0.89
CA LEU A 266 1.12 -4.69 -2.06
C LEU A 266 1.74 -3.30 -1.90
N TYR A 267 1.42 -2.64 -0.80
CA TYR A 267 1.95 -1.33 -0.44
C TYR A 267 2.48 -1.35 0.98
N TRP A 268 3.43 -0.47 1.26
CA TRP A 268 3.72 -0.11 2.64
C TRP A 268 3.72 1.39 2.83
N GLN A 269 3.20 1.83 3.95
CA GLN A 269 3.22 3.22 4.36
C GLN A 269 4.58 3.51 5.00
N LEU A 270 5.36 4.38 4.34
CA LEU A 270 6.70 4.72 4.77
C LEU A 270 6.71 5.62 5.98
N SER A 271 5.84 6.62 5.98
CA SER A 271 5.82 7.65 7.02
C SER A 271 4.48 8.37 7.06
N PRO A 272 4.11 8.94 8.22
CA PRO A 272 2.94 9.80 8.35
C PRO A 272 3.27 11.30 8.18
N ASP A 273 4.54 11.65 7.99
CA ASP A 273 5.05 13.02 8.06
C ASP A 273 5.87 13.43 6.84
N GLY A 274 5.54 12.88 5.68
CA GLY A 274 6.10 13.31 4.41
C GLY A 274 5.63 14.70 4.01
N ARG A 275 6.24 15.25 2.96
CA ARG A 275 5.87 16.55 2.40
C ARG A 275 5.60 16.43 0.92
N VAL A 276 4.53 17.07 0.48
CA VAL A 276 4.09 17.07 -0.91
C VAL A 276 3.82 18.51 -1.33
N SER A 277 4.47 18.95 -2.42
CA SER A 277 4.15 20.24 -3.04
C SER A 277 2.66 20.26 -3.41
N GLY A 278 1.98 21.34 -3.07
CA GLY A 278 0.55 21.50 -3.32
C GLY A 278 -0.35 21.03 -2.19
N ILE A 279 0.20 20.37 -1.17
CA ILE A 279 -0.52 19.96 0.05
C ILE A 279 0.14 20.58 1.27
N HIS A 280 -0.67 21.22 2.13
CA HIS A 280 -0.18 21.81 3.36
C HIS A 280 -0.02 20.75 4.45
N GLY A 281 1.12 20.79 5.15
CA GLY A 281 1.36 19.95 6.32
C GLY A 281 1.81 18.52 5.98
N ASP A 282 1.62 17.65 6.95
CA ASP A 282 2.05 16.25 6.87
C ASP A 282 1.17 15.44 5.93
N VAL A 283 1.81 14.57 5.17
CA VAL A 283 1.14 13.65 4.24
C VAL A 283 1.71 12.25 4.43
N ASP A 284 0.84 11.26 4.48
CA ASP A 284 1.22 9.86 4.50
C ASP A 284 1.84 9.46 3.16
N ILE A 285 3.07 8.97 3.20
CA ILE A 285 3.80 8.52 2.02
C ILE A 285 3.80 7.00 1.96
N ASN A 286 3.49 6.49 0.80
CA ASN A 286 3.41 5.05 0.54
C ASN A 286 4.29 4.67 -0.65
N VAL A 287 4.72 3.42 -0.66
CA VAL A 287 5.44 2.84 -1.78
C VAL A 287 4.80 1.54 -2.21
N PHE A 288 4.68 1.34 -3.52
CA PHE A 288 4.24 0.09 -4.12
C PHE A 288 5.37 -0.94 -4.04
N ASN A 289 5.01 -2.20 -3.75
CA ASN A 289 5.95 -3.32 -3.70
C ASN A 289 6.32 -3.78 -5.11
N GLY A 290 7.06 -2.94 -5.81
CA GLY A 290 7.51 -3.21 -7.17
C GLY A 290 7.96 -1.94 -7.88
N TYR A 291 8.30 -2.12 -9.16
CA TYR A 291 8.72 -1.07 -10.05
C TYR A 291 7.64 -0.75 -11.09
N ARG A 292 7.88 0.19 -11.99
CA ARG A 292 6.89 0.68 -12.94
C ARG A 292 6.23 -0.42 -13.77
N SER A 293 6.97 -1.38 -14.26
CA SER A 293 6.43 -2.50 -15.05
C SER A 293 5.45 -3.36 -14.24
N GLN A 294 5.80 -3.64 -12.99
CA GLN A 294 4.98 -4.43 -12.07
C GLN A 294 3.74 -3.67 -11.62
N PHE A 295 3.87 -2.36 -11.39
CA PHE A 295 2.73 -1.51 -11.08
C PHE A 295 1.72 -1.44 -12.24
N ASN A 296 2.22 -1.25 -13.46
CA ASN A 296 1.36 -1.24 -14.65
C ASN A 296 0.63 -2.58 -14.84
N GLU A 297 1.33 -3.68 -14.64
CA GLU A 297 0.73 -5.03 -14.69
C GLU A 297 -0.31 -5.22 -13.59
N PHE A 298 -0.02 -4.80 -12.38
CA PHE A 298 -0.96 -4.86 -11.26
C PHE A 298 -2.24 -4.07 -11.57
N ILE A 299 -2.11 -2.84 -12.07
CA ILE A 299 -3.26 -2.01 -12.44
C ILE A 299 -4.08 -2.69 -13.55
N GLN A 300 -3.42 -3.19 -14.58
CA GLN A 300 -4.11 -3.86 -15.69
C GLN A 300 -4.95 -5.05 -15.23
N GLN A 301 -4.46 -5.80 -14.23
CA GLN A 301 -5.14 -7.00 -13.71
C GLN A 301 -6.16 -6.69 -12.62
N ASN A 302 -5.96 -5.63 -11.82
CA ASN A 302 -6.68 -5.40 -10.57
C ASN A 302 -7.36 -4.03 -10.47
N CYS A 303 -7.35 -3.21 -11.50
CA CYS A 303 -8.14 -1.97 -11.48
C CYS A 303 -9.62 -2.24 -11.70
N ILE A 304 -10.45 -1.30 -11.30
CA ILE A 304 -11.89 -1.32 -11.55
C ILE A 304 -12.11 -1.22 -13.08
N ARG A 305 -13.00 -2.06 -13.60
CA ARG A 305 -13.34 -2.13 -15.03
C ARG A 305 -14.67 -1.46 -15.34
#